data_47b500295b3f1968d76d0495d26326e7
#
_entry.id   47b500295b3f1968d76d0495d26326e7
#
_cell.length_a   1.000
_cell.length_b   1.000
_cell.length_c   1.000
_cell.angle_alpha   90.00
_cell.angle_beta   90.00
_cell.angle_gamma   90.00
#
_symmetry.space_group_name_H-M   'P 1'
#
loop_
_entity.id
_entity.type
_entity.pdbx_description
1 polymer ?
#
loop_
_entity_poly.entity_id
_entity_poly.type
_entity_poly.pdbx_seq_one_letter_code
_entity_poly.pdbx_strand_id
1 'polypeptide(L)'
;MVKQGEKEIQLPLDEYGIGRMAKEIPASYEEEAIKVQAILVRTAVYKQLKEEGSEAVLADDFWTEKEMKEEWGSRKFSEYYRKMENAWQETEGQVVMYGEELANTPFTRLTNGSTRDGKEVLGSEDYPYLKIKECPLDIESKDQIRTVTTEDMDAEIKETDTAGYVTSVRVGEETMSGEEFREKYKLDSSCFILQKYDGKMRITTRGIGHGLGLSQYTANEMAKEEKTTEE
;
A
#
# COMPACT_ATOMS: atom_id res chain seq x y z
N MET A 1 -1.96 7.18 -22.23
CA MET A 1 -1.13 5.98 -22.54
C MET A 1 -0.78 5.25 -21.26
N VAL A 2 -0.48 3.96 -21.34
CA VAL A 2 -0.08 3.13 -20.19
C VAL A 2 1.18 2.34 -20.57
N LYS A 3 2.14 2.27 -19.66
CA LYS A 3 3.34 1.45 -19.85
C LYS A 3 3.00 -0.02 -19.59
N GLN A 4 3.44 -0.91 -20.47
CA GLN A 4 3.34 -2.36 -20.30
C GLN A 4 4.66 -3.01 -20.72
N GLY A 5 5.49 -3.31 -19.73
CA GLY A 5 6.88 -3.69 -19.95
C GLY A 5 7.67 -2.58 -20.66
N GLU A 6 8.23 -2.90 -21.84
CA GLU A 6 8.97 -1.92 -22.67
C GLU A 6 8.10 -1.15 -23.68
N LYS A 7 6.79 -1.41 -23.71
CA LYS A 7 5.87 -0.81 -24.67
C LYS A 7 4.91 0.16 -24.00
N GLU A 8 4.45 1.15 -24.76
CA GLU A 8 3.33 1.99 -24.40
C GLU A 8 2.10 1.53 -25.20
N ILE A 9 1.00 1.31 -24.50
CA ILE A 9 -0.26 0.88 -25.07
C ILE A 9 -1.37 1.90 -24.77
N GLN A 10 -2.37 1.93 -25.59
CA GLN A 10 -3.60 2.66 -25.30
C GLN A 10 -4.55 1.72 -24.56
N LEU A 11 -4.94 2.10 -23.35
CA LEU A 11 -5.84 1.34 -22.50
C LEU A 11 -6.97 2.28 -22.01
N PRO A 12 -8.24 1.83 -21.99
CA PRO A 12 -9.31 2.56 -21.32
C PRO A 12 -8.99 2.80 -19.86
N LEU A 13 -9.37 3.98 -19.34
CA LEU A 13 -9.05 4.36 -17.96
C LEU A 13 -9.67 3.41 -16.94
N ASP A 14 -10.90 2.95 -17.21
CA ASP A 14 -11.60 1.99 -16.35
C ASP A 14 -10.87 0.65 -16.29
N GLU A 15 -10.40 0.15 -17.43
CA GLU A 15 -9.63 -1.10 -17.48
C GLU A 15 -8.30 -0.97 -16.70
N TYR A 16 -7.61 0.17 -16.85
CA TYR A 16 -6.40 0.47 -16.08
C TYR A 16 -6.70 0.57 -14.57
N GLY A 17 -7.75 1.31 -14.18
CA GLY A 17 -8.15 1.49 -12.79
C GLY A 17 -8.53 0.19 -12.11
N ILE A 18 -9.35 -0.64 -12.78
CA ILE A 18 -9.72 -1.98 -12.29
C ILE A 18 -8.47 -2.86 -12.15
N GLY A 19 -7.57 -2.82 -13.13
CA GLY A 19 -6.32 -3.57 -13.10
C GLY A 19 -5.40 -3.15 -11.95
N ARG A 20 -5.32 -1.85 -11.66
CA ARG A 20 -4.59 -1.35 -10.49
C ARG A 20 -5.20 -1.83 -9.18
N MET A 21 -6.51 -1.66 -9.02
CA MET A 21 -7.20 -2.15 -7.83
C MET A 21 -6.95 -3.65 -7.61
N ALA A 22 -7.06 -4.45 -8.66
CA ALA A 22 -6.84 -5.89 -8.61
C ALA A 22 -5.45 -6.27 -8.10
N LYS A 23 -4.42 -5.48 -8.44
CA LYS A 23 -3.05 -5.67 -8.00
C LYS A 23 -2.81 -5.17 -6.56
N GLU A 24 -3.50 -4.11 -6.16
CA GLU A 24 -3.24 -3.38 -4.93
C GLU A 24 -4.02 -3.89 -3.71
N ILE A 25 -5.26 -4.36 -3.90
CA ILE A 25 -6.13 -4.81 -2.79
C ILE A 25 -6.59 -6.26 -2.99
N PRO A 26 -6.71 -7.08 -1.93
CA PRO A 26 -7.27 -8.41 -2.05
C PRO A 26 -8.72 -8.38 -2.54
N ALA A 27 -9.00 -9.09 -3.61
CA ALA A 27 -10.36 -9.21 -4.15
C ALA A 27 -11.36 -9.88 -3.18
N SER A 28 -10.86 -10.56 -2.15
CA SER A 28 -11.66 -11.17 -1.09
C SER A 28 -12.15 -10.19 -0.02
N TYR A 29 -11.68 -8.94 -0.03
CA TYR A 29 -12.11 -7.92 0.94
C TYR A 29 -13.56 -7.51 0.70
N GLU A 30 -14.19 -6.90 1.69
CA GLU A 30 -15.57 -6.41 1.63
C GLU A 30 -15.73 -5.33 0.54
N GLU A 31 -16.92 -5.19 -0.01
CA GLU A 31 -17.20 -4.26 -1.12
C GLU A 31 -16.89 -2.82 -0.76
N GLU A 32 -17.22 -2.38 0.45
CA GLU A 32 -16.95 -1.01 0.91
C GLU A 32 -15.43 -0.73 0.99
N ALA A 33 -14.61 -1.68 1.43
CA ALA A 33 -13.16 -1.52 1.43
C ALA A 33 -12.58 -1.44 0.00
N ILE A 34 -13.17 -2.17 -0.95
CA ILE A 34 -12.76 -2.11 -2.36
C ILE A 34 -13.20 -0.77 -2.99
N LYS A 35 -14.36 -0.22 -2.63
CA LYS A 35 -14.80 1.12 -3.04
C LYS A 35 -13.84 2.21 -2.56
N VAL A 36 -13.39 2.14 -1.30
CA VAL A 36 -12.35 3.05 -0.80
C VAL A 36 -11.11 2.99 -1.68
N GLN A 37 -10.61 1.78 -1.99
CA GLN A 37 -9.46 1.61 -2.86
C GLN A 37 -9.71 2.18 -4.27
N ALA A 38 -10.91 2.04 -4.82
CA ALA A 38 -11.26 2.61 -6.12
C ALA A 38 -11.13 4.14 -6.11
N ILE A 39 -11.60 4.80 -5.04
CA ILE A 39 -11.48 6.26 -4.87
C ILE A 39 -10.00 6.67 -4.76
N LEU A 40 -9.18 5.93 -4.00
CA LEU A 40 -7.74 6.22 -3.87
C LEU A 40 -7.01 6.09 -5.20
N VAL A 41 -7.24 4.99 -5.93
CA VAL A 41 -6.65 4.75 -7.26
C VAL A 41 -7.06 5.83 -8.26
N ARG A 42 -8.36 6.16 -8.32
CA ARG A 42 -8.88 7.21 -9.21
C ARG A 42 -8.26 8.56 -8.89
N THR A 43 -8.14 8.89 -7.60
CA THR A 43 -7.49 10.14 -7.16
C THR A 43 -6.05 10.21 -7.62
N ALA A 44 -5.28 9.15 -7.40
CA ALA A 44 -3.87 9.10 -7.79
C ALA A 44 -3.69 9.21 -9.31
N VAL A 45 -4.52 8.50 -10.08
CA VAL A 45 -4.49 8.55 -11.55
C VAL A 45 -4.87 9.94 -12.07
N TYR A 46 -5.94 10.54 -11.55
CA TYR A 46 -6.35 11.88 -11.98
C TYR A 46 -5.34 12.95 -11.59
N LYS A 47 -4.71 12.80 -10.43
CA LYS A 47 -3.62 13.69 -10.00
C LYS A 47 -2.45 13.62 -10.99
N GLN A 48 -1.98 12.44 -11.35
CA GLN A 48 -0.91 12.25 -12.32
C GLN A 48 -1.28 12.84 -13.69
N LEU A 49 -2.48 12.56 -14.20
CA LEU A 49 -2.96 13.12 -15.46
C LEU A 49 -3.05 14.65 -15.44
N LYS A 50 -3.42 15.25 -14.30
CA LYS A 50 -3.47 16.72 -14.12
C LYS A 50 -2.06 17.32 -14.13
N GLU A 51 -1.09 16.67 -13.49
CA GLU A 51 0.28 17.14 -13.35
C GLU A 51 1.09 16.99 -14.65
N GLU A 52 0.96 15.85 -15.35
CA GLU A 52 1.74 15.53 -16.55
C GLU A 52 1.03 15.93 -17.87
N GLY A 53 -0.28 16.21 -17.81
CA GLY A 53 -1.07 16.61 -18.97
C GLY A 53 -1.46 15.47 -19.90
N SER A 54 -1.84 15.80 -21.15
CA SER A 54 -2.38 14.86 -22.14
C SER A 54 -1.38 13.80 -22.63
N GLU A 55 -0.09 14.04 -22.43
CA GLU A 55 1.00 13.13 -22.81
C GLU A 55 1.40 12.16 -21.68
N ALA A 56 0.68 12.18 -20.57
CA ALA A 56 0.96 11.32 -19.41
C ALA A 56 0.99 9.84 -19.81
N VAL A 57 2.03 9.16 -19.35
CA VAL A 57 2.19 7.71 -19.50
C VAL A 57 2.09 7.08 -18.11
N LEU A 58 0.94 6.46 -17.84
CA LEU A 58 0.70 5.77 -16.58
C LEU A 58 1.63 4.57 -16.42
N ALA A 59 2.02 4.26 -15.19
CA ALA A 59 2.96 3.19 -14.88
C ALA A 59 2.42 1.80 -15.23
N ASP A 60 3.32 0.84 -15.43
CA ASP A 60 3.02 -0.60 -15.54
C ASP A 60 2.77 -1.19 -14.15
N ASP A 61 1.73 -0.66 -13.50
CA ASP A 61 1.36 -1.02 -12.14
C ASP A 61 -0.11 -1.48 -12.06
N PHE A 62 -0.48 -2.36 -12.96
CA PHE A 62 -1.82 -2.94 -13.07
C PHE A 62 -1.75 -4.40 -13.49
N TRP A 63 -2.81 -5.16 -13.24
CA TRP A 63 -2.97 -6.49 -13.80
C TRP A 63 -3.90 -6.45 -15.01
N THR A 64 -3.50 -7.14 -16.06
CA THR A 64 -4.38 -7.48 -17.18
C THR A 64 -5.41 -8.53 -16.76
N GLU A 65 -6.49 -8.68 -17.51
CA GLU A 65 -7.44 -9.78 -17.24
C GLU A 65 -6.78 -11.16 -17.21
N LYS A 66 -5.74 -11.36 -18.01
CA LYS A 66 -5.00 -12.62 -18.03
C LYS A 66 -4.29 -12.86 -16.68
N GLU A 67 -3.60 -11.85 -16.15
CA GLU A 67 -2.92 -11.92 -14.85
C GLU A 67 -3.92 -12.08 -13.71
N MET A 68 -5.05 -11.38 -13.74
CA MET A 68 -6.14 -11.59 -12.79
C MET A 68 -6.69 -13.02 -12.81
N LYS A 69 -6.84 -13.62 -14.01
CA LYS A 69 -7.27 -15.01 -14.16
C LYS A 69 -6.24 -16.00 -13.63
N GLU A 70 -4.96 -15.72 -13.83
CA GLU A 70 -3.85 -16.53 -13.33
C GLU A 70 -3.78 -16.45 -11.79
N GLU A 71 -3.91 -15.26 -11.22
CA GLU A 71 -3.82 -15.03 -9.76
C GLU A 71 -5.05 -15.56 -9.01
N TRP A 72 -6.25 -15.24 -9.47
CA TRP A 72 -7.49 -15.63 -8.77
C TRP A 72 -8.01 -17.01 -9.15
N GLY A 73 -7.51 -17.56 -10.24
CA GLY A 73 -7.99 -18.78 -10.85
C GLY A 73 -9.34 -18.61 -11.55
N SER A 74 -9.57 -19.40 -12.59
CA SER A 74 -10.75 -19.28 -13.46
C SER A 74 -12.10 -19.39 -12.72
N ARG A 75 -12.12 -20.06 -11.55
CA ARG A 75 -13.35 -20.25 -10.77
C ARG A 75 -13.81 -18.96 -10.09
N LYS A 76 -12.87 -18.15 -9.56
CA LYS A 76 -13.17 -16.91 -8.82
C LYS A 76 -13.09 -15.67 -9.69
N PHE A 77 -12.47 -15.75 -10.86
CA PHE A 77 -12.21 -14.59 -11.71
C PHE A 77 -13.48 -13.77 -11.97
N SER A 78 -14.56 -14.39 -12.43
CA SER A 78 -15.80 -13.67 -12.78
C SER A 78 -16.46 -12.98 -11.59
N GLU A 79 -16.38 -13.57 -10.39
CA GLU A 79 -16.89 -12.99 -9.16
C GLU A 79 -16.07 -11.77 -8.75
N TYR A 80 -14.73 -11.94 -8.68
CA TYR A 80 -13.83 -10.89 -8.23
C TYR A 80 -13.71 -9.74 -9.21
N TYR A 81 -13.67 -10.04 -10.51
CA TYR A 81 -13.65 -9.00 -11.54
C TYR A 81 -14.91 -8.12 -11.46
N ARG A 82 -16.09 -8.74 -11.39
CA ARG A 82 -17.36 -8.00 -11.24
C ARG A 82 -17.39 -7.15 -9.97
N LYS A 83 -16.83 -7.64 -8.86
CA LYS A 83 -16.74 -6.88 -7.62
C LYS A 83 -15.86 -5.64 -7.77
N MET A 84 -14.70 -5.77 -8.42
CA MET A 84 -13.83 -4.63 -8.73
C MET A 84 -14.50 -3.64 -9.69
N GLU A 85 -15.13 -4.14 -10.75
CA GLU A 85 -15.85 -3.34 -11.72
C GLU A 85 -17.00 -2.55 -11.08
N ASN A 86 -17.82 -3.19 -10.27
CA ASN A 86 -18.91 -2.53 -9.54
C ASN A 86 -18.37 -1.43 -8.62
N ALA A 87 -17.33 -1.71 -7.83
CA ALA A 87 -16.73 -0.73 -6.95
C ALA A 87 -16.18 0.48 -7.73
N TRP A 88 -15.56 0.26 -8.88
CA TRP A 88 -15.08 1.32 -9.75
C TRP A 88 -16.24 2.17 -10.30
N GLN A 89 -17.33 1.56 -10.74
CA GLN A 89 -18.49 2.25 -11.30
C GLN A 89 -19.30 2.99 -10.23
N GLU A 90 -19.58 2.36 -9.09
CA GLU A 90 -20.37 2.96 -8.01
C GLU A 90 -19.68 4.16 -7.34
N THR A 91 -18.38 4.25 -7.45
CA THR A 91 -17.58 5.40 -6.98
C THR A 91 -17.20 6.37 -8.11
N GLU A 92 -17.88 6.32 -9.26
CA GLU A 92 -17.61 7.22 -10.39
C GLU A 92 -17.65 8.69 -9.95
N GLY A 93 -16.65 9.46 -10.37
CA GLY A 93 -16.50 10.88 -10.03
C GLY A 93 -16.05 11.18 -8.61
N GLN A 94 -15.94 10.17 -7.73
CA GLN A 94 -15.46 10.37 -6.36
C GLN A 94 -13.94 10.37 -6.33
N VAL A 95 -13.36 11.39 -5.68
CA VAL A 95 -11.92 11.58 -5.47
C VAL A 95 -11.67 12.19 -4.10
N VAL A 96 -10.46 12.01 -3.58
CA VAL A 96 -10.03 12.64 -2.33
C VAL A 96 -9.39 13.99 -2.64
N MET A 97 -9.89 15.03 -1.98
CA MET A 97 -9.39 16.39 -2.12
C MET A 97 -8.80 16.90 -0.81
N TYR A 98 -7.76 17.72 -0.91
CA TYR A 98 -7.31 18.56 0.18
C TYR A 98 -7.30 20.03 -0.28
N GLY A 99 -8.21 20.82 0.26
CA GLY A 99 -8.51 22.14 -0.31
C GLY A 99 -9.07 22.02 -1.73
N GLU A 100 -8.43 22.67 -2.67
CA GLU A 100 -8.81 22.67 -4.11
C GLU A 100 -7.99 21.68 -4.95
N GLU A 101 -7.08 20.93 -4.33
CA GLU A 101 -6.19 20.01 -5.03
C GLU A 101 -6.49 18.53 -4.73
N LEU A 102 -6.21 17.68 -5.73
CA LEU A 102 -6.27 16.23 -5.54
C LEU A 102 -5.22 15.80 -4.50
N ALA A 103 -5.68 15.08 -3.48
CA ALA A 103 -4.81 14.63 -2.41
C ALA A 103 -3.82 13.55 -2.89
N ASN A 104 -2.70 13.41 -2.19
CA ASN A 104 -1.87 12.23 -2.29
C ASN A 104 -2.51 11.11 -1.44
N THR A 105 -2.78 9.97 -2.02
CA THR A 105 -3.60 8.90 -1.42
C THR A 105 -2.81 7.61 -1.23
N PRO A 106 -1.73 7.60 -0.42
CA PRO A 106 -1.01 6.38 -0.12
C PRO A 106 -1.90 5.43 0.69
N PHE A 107 -1.59 4.14 0.58
CA PHE A 107 -2.23 3.09 1.36
C PHE A 107 -1.21 2.03 1.75
N THR A 108 -1.50 1.29 2.78
CA THR A 108 -0.68 0.17 3.24
C THR A 108 -1.59 -1.04 3.49
N ARG A 109 -1.06 -2.23 3.31
CA ARG A 109 -1.83 -3.47 3.52
C ARG A 109 -2.26 -3.62 4.97
N LEU A 110 -1.32 -3.39 5.90
CA LEU A 110 -1.48 -3.61 7.33
C LEU A 110 -0.46 -2.73 8.08
N THR A 111 -0.90 -1.89 8.99
CA THR A 111 0.01 -1.08 9.82
C THR A 111 0.55 -1.89 11.00
N ASN A 112 1.49 -1.34 11.76
CA ASN A 112 1.94 -1.92 13.03
C ASN A 112 0.98 -1.65 14.21
N GLY A 113 -0.21 -1.09 13.93
CA GLY A 113 -1.22 -0.61 14.89
C GLY A 113 -1.47 0.89 14.78
N SER A 114 -0.68 1.61 13.95
CA SER A 114 -0.91 3.01 13.62
C SER A 114 -0.32 3.39 12.26
N THR A 115 -0.90 4.38 11.60
CA THR A 115 -0.31 4.97 10.40
C THR A 115 0.87 5.88 10.75
N ARG A 116 1.68 6.25 9.76
CA ARG A 116 2.81 7.17 9.90
C ARG A 116 2.42 8.61 9.60
N ASP A 117 3.18 9.57 10.10
CA ASP A 117 3.05 10.98 9.75
C ASP A 117 3.69 11.26 8.38
N GLY A 118 2.93 11.95 7.51
CA GLY A 118 3.39 12.26 6.16
C GLY A 118 4.61 13.17 6.13
N LYS A 119 4.71 14.13 7.06
CA LYS A 119 5.86 15.02 7.17
C LYS A 119 7.14 14.24 7.53
N GLU A 120 7.06 13.32 8.49
CA GLU A 120 8.22 12.49 8.88
C GLU A 120 8.68 11.59 7.73
N VAL A 121 7.72 10.98 6.99
CA VAL A 121 8.04 10.02 5.93
C VAL A 121 8.50 10.69 4.65
N LEU A 122 7.83 11.79 4.24
CA LEU A 122 8.04 12.45 2.95
C LEU A 122 8.96 13.67 3.05
N GLY A 123 9.30 14.10 4.26
CA GLY A 123 10.15 15.27 4.49
C GLY A 123 9.54 16.59 4.02
N SER A 124 8.20 16.67 3.89
CA SER A 124 7.48 17.83 3.38
C SER A 124 6.27 18.18 4.24
N GLU A 125 5.99 19.48 4.36
CA GLU A 125 4.77 20.02 4.98
C GLU A 125 3.53 19.97 4.04
N ASP A 126 3.71 19.52 2.79
CA ASP A 126 2.65 19.53 1.78
C ASP A 126 1.54 18.49 2.04
N TYR A 127 1.77 17.58 3.00
CA TYR A 127 0.86 16.47 3.31
C TYR A 127 0.32 16.53 4.74
N PRO A 128 -0.26 17.66 5.20
CA PRO A 128 -0.67 17.84 6.60
C PRO A 128 -1.87 16.96 6.98
N TYR A 129 -2.55 16.37 6.02
CA TYR A 129 -3.66 15.42 6.20
C TYR A 129 -3.19 13.98 6.43
N LEU A 130 -1.95 13.64 6.09
CA LEU A 130 -1.36 12.34 6.38
C LEU A 130 -0.83 12.34 7.82
N LYS A 131 -1.71 12.06 8.77
CA LYS A 131 -1.42 12.05 10.20
C LYS A 131 -1.34 10.64 10.75
N ILE A 132 -0.68 10.51 11.89
CA ILE A 132 -0.75 9.29 12.68
C ILE A 132 -2.20 9.05 13.10
N LYS A 133 -2.72 7.88 12.77
CA LYS A 133 -4.03 7.36 13.18
C LYS A 133 -3.86 5.99 13.79
N GLU A 134 -4.51 5.74 14.90
CA GLU A 134 -4.57 4.41 15.50
C GLU A 134 -5.38 3.46 14.62
N CYS A 135 -4.83 2.27 14.41
CA CYS A 135 -5.42 1.16 13.67
C CYS A 135 -5.42 -0.09 14.57
N PRO A 136 -6.20 -0.11 15.67
CA PRO A 136 -6.15 -1.22 16.62
C PRO A 136 -6.55 -2.56 16.01
N LEU A 137 -7.44 -2.57 15.00
CA LEU A 137 -7.84 -3.78 14.29
C LEU A 137 -6.67 -4.45 13.58
N ASP A 138 -5.69 -3.68 13.11
CA ASP A 138 -4.50 -4.20 12.46
C ASP A 138 -3.68 -5.11 13.39
N ILE A 139 -3.68 -4.82 14.71
CA ILE A 139 -2.94 -5.59 15.72
C ILE A 139 -3.51 -7.00 15.87
N GLU A 140 -4.80 -7.18 15.61
CA GLU A 140 -5.51 -8.46 15.72
C GLU A 140 -5.31 -9.37 14.50
N SER A 141 -4.70 -8.84 13.44
CA SER A 141 -4.44 -9.63 12.23
C SER A 141 -3.45 -10.77 12.52
N LYS A 142 -3.75 -11.96 12.02
CA LYS A 142 -2.84 -13.11 12.06
C LYS A 142 -1.52 -12.86 11.30
N ASP A 143 -1.54 -11.92 10.35
CA ASP A 143 -0.40 -11.56 9.51
C ASP A 143 0.41 -10.39 10.09
N GLN A 144 0.08 -9.95 11.33
CA GLN A 144 0.70 -8.80 12.00
C GLN A 144 2.19 -8.98 12.26
N ILE A 145 2.63 -10.18 12.55
CA ILE A 145 4.02 -10.46 12.92
C ILE A 145 4.59 -11.52 11.99
N ARG A 146 5.73 -11.19 11.38
CA ARG A 146 6.53 -12.15 10.64
C ARG A 146 7.99 -12.10 11.08
N THR A 147 8.61 -13.27 11.19
CA THR A 147 10.03 -13.39 11.50
C THR A 147 10.78 -14.05 10.37
N VAL A 148 11.86 -13.40 9.93
CA VAL A 148 12.82 -13.91 8.96
C VAL A 148 14.15 -14.12 9.67
N THR A 149 14.86 -15.18 9.32
CA THR A 149 16.22 -15.44 9.83
C THR A 149 17.20 -15.39 8.66
N THR A 150 18.28 -14.62 8.85
CA THR A 150 19.35 -14.47 7.86
C THR A 150 20.69 -14.90 8.47
N GLU A 151 21.74 -14.92 7.67
CA GLU A 151 23.10 -15.03 8.19
C GLU A 151 23.38 -13.93 9.21
N ASP A 152 24.35 -14.17 10.10
CA ASP A 152 24.76 -13.15 11.09
C ASP A 152 25.27 -11.90 10.37
N MET A 153 24.86 -10.75 10.88
CA MET A 153 25.29 -9.46 10.37
C MET A 153 25.50 -8.47 11.51
N ASP A 154 26.45 -7.57 11.34
CA ASP A 154 26.59 -6.41 12.22
C ASP A 154 25.58 -5.33 11.79
N ALA A 155 24.38 -5.39 12.35
CA ALA A 155 23.32 -4.45 12.05
C ALA A 155 22.74 -3.84 13.33
N GLU A 156 22.40 -2.54 13.24
CA GLU A 156 21.88 -1.75 14.36
C GLU A 156 20.86 -0.72 13.86
N ILE A 157 19.67 -0.69 14.45
CA ILE A 157 18.68 0.36 14.20
C ILE A 157 19.19 1.65 14.84
N LYS A 158 19.31 2.71 14.05
CA LYS A 158 19.80 4.02 14.48
C LYS A 158 18.67 4.96 14.83
N GLU A 159 17.61 4.97 14.00
CA GLU A 159 16.50 5.89 14.15
C GLU A 159 15.18 5.22 13.77
N THR A 160 14.13 5.65 14.43
CA THR A 160 12.73 5.31 14.11
C THR A 160 11.90 6.59 14.07
N ASP A 161 10.83 6.60 13.28
CA ASP A 161 9.85 7.67 13.33
C ASP A 161 8.92 7.54 14.55
N THR A 162 8.03 8.50 14.71
CA THR A 162 7.07 8.57 15.83
C THR A 162 6.13 7.36 15.88
N ALA A 163 5.83 6.74 14.72
CA ALA A 163 5.00 5.55 14.62
C ALA A 163 5.78 4.23 14.82
N GLY A 164 7.10 4.29 15.06
CA GLY A 164 7.95 3.14 15.35
C GLY A 164 8.48 2.39 14.11
N TYR A 165 8.39 2.98 12.94
CA TYR A 165 9.02 2.45 11.73
C TYR A 165 10.50 2.88 11.68
N VAL A 166 11.37 1.98 11.26
CA VAL A 166 12.79 2.26 11.13
C VAL A 166 13.03 3.25 9.99
N THR A 167 13.68 4.36 10.30
CA THR A 167 14.06 5.39 9.32
C THR A 167 15.53 5.29 8.96
N SER A 168 16.37 4.76 9.87
CA SER A 168 17.81 4.59 9.64
C SER A 168 18.33 3.31 10.31
N VAL A 169 19.06 2.50 9.56
CA VAL A 169 19.71 1.27 10.01
C VAL A 169 21.15 1.20 9.49
N ARG A 170 22.09 0.88 10.36
CA ARG A 170 23.49 0.60 9.99
C ARG A 170 23.66 -0.89 9.76
N VAL A 171 24.36 -1.27 8.69
CA VAL A 171 24.78 -2.64 8.39
C VAL A 171 26.26 -2.64 8.04
N GLY A 172 27.09 -3.16 8.91
CA GLY A 172 28.55 -3.01 8.80
C GLY A 172 28.98 -1.54 8.86
N GLU A 173 29.60 -1.05 7.80
CA GLU A 173 30.01 0.37 7.65
C GLU A 173 28.97 1.22 6.91
N GLU A 174 27.95 0.60 6.29
CA GLU A 174 26.92 1.31 5.52
C GLU A 174 25.74 1.69 6.40
N THR A 175 25.13 2.84 6.08
CA THR A 175 23.84 3.26 6.64
C THR A 175 22.84 3.39 5.50
N MET A 176 21.64 2.86 5.70
CA MET A 176 20.55 2.89 4.73
C MET A 176 19.23 3.20 5.43
N SER A 177 18.22 3.56 4.67
CA SER A 177 16.87 3.74 5.19
C SER A 177 16.23 2.40 5.58
N GLY A 178 15.20 2.45 6.44
CA GLY A 178 14.42 1.26 6.79
C GLY A 178 13.71 0.65 5.59
N GLU A 179 13.29 1.46 4.60
CA GLU A 179 12.67 0.95 3.37
C GLU A 179 13.69 0.25 2.46
N GLU A 180 14.90 0.80 2.28
CA GLU A 180 15.97 0.11 1.54
C GLU A 180 16.35 -1.22 2.21
N PHE A 181 16.41 -1.24 3.54
CA PHE A 181 16.65 -2.47 4.30
C PHE A 181 15.51 -3.48 4.11
N ARG A 182 14.26 -3.02 4.16
CA ARG A 182 13.06 -3.84 3.89
C ARG A 182 13.13 -4.50 2.52
N GLU A 183 13.44 -3.74 1.47
CA GLU A 183 13.58 -4.25 0.10
C GLU A 183 14.73 -5.27 -0.02
N LYS A 184 15.91 -4.91 0.51
CA LYS A 184 17.12 -5.75 0.45
C LYS A 184 16.91 -7.13 1.09
N TYR A 185 16.20 -7.17 2.22
CA TYR A 185 15.97 -8.41 2.98
C TYR A 185 14.57 -9.01 2.76
N LYS A 186 13.78 -8.47 1.81
CA LYS A 186 12.42 -8.91 1.46
C LYS A 186 11.50 -9.03 2.67
N LEU A 187 11.53 -8.00 3.50
CA LEU A 187 10.71 -7.90 4.70
C LEU A 187 9.32 -7.37 4.38
N ASP A 188 8.34 -7.73 5.19
CA ASP A 188 6.96 -7.27 4.99
C ASP A 188 6.79 -5.79 5.32
N SER A 189 7.55 -5.27 6.29
CA SER A 189 7.43 -3.88 6.77
C SER A 189 8.79 -3.31 7.17
N SER A 190 8.93 -1.98 7.14
CA SER A 190 10.03 -1.25 7.75
C SER A 190 9.87 -1.04 9.27
N CYS A 191 8.74 -1.47 9.86
CA CYS A 191 8.61 -1.61 11.30
C CYS A 191 9.17 -2.98 11.74
N PHE A 192 10.45 -3.01 12.13
CA PHE A 192 11.12 -4.25 12.50
C PHE A 192 12.05 -4.08 13.69
N ILE A 193 12.36 -5.23 14.32
CA ILE A 193 13.41 -5.36 15.34
C ILE A 193 14.47 -6.37 14.87
N LEU A 194 15.70 -6.18 15.34
CA LEU A 194 16.83 -7.03 15.06
C LEU A 194 17.23 -7.79 16.34
N GLN A 195 17.47 -9.08 16.24
CA GLN A 195 17.88 -9.92 17.35
C GLN A 195 18.92 -10.95 16.91
N LYS A 196 20.10 -10.93 17.53
CA LYS A 196 21.06 -12.03 17.36
C LYS A 196 20.57 -13.27 18.07
N TYR A 197 20.54 -14.39 17.38
CA TYR A 197 20.09 -15.66 17.90
C TYR A 197 20.82 -16.83 17.20
N ASP A 198 21.52 -17.62 17.98
CA ASP A 198 22.23 -18.81 17.52
C ASP A 198 23.14 -18.59 16.32
N GLY A 199 23.99 -17.54 16.39
CA GLY A 199 24.91 -17.18 15.31
C GLY A 199 24.25 -16.69 14.01
N LYS A 200 23.00 -16.26 14.10
CA LYS A 200 22.20 -15.71 13.01
C LYS A 200 21.54 -14.39 13.40
N MET A 201 21.07 -13.64 12.41
CA MET A 201 20.22 -12.48 12.63
C MET A 201 18.77 -12.86 12.43
N ARG A 202 17.95 -12.63 13.45
CA ARG A 202 16.50 -12.74 13.40
C ARG A 202 15.91 -11.34 13.23
N ILE A 203 15.08 -11.16 12.22
CA ILE A 203 14.40 -9.90 11.91
C ILE A 203 12.91 -10.16 12.06
N THR A 204 12.27 -9.47 13.01
CA THR A 204 10.84 -9.59 13.24
C THR A 204 10.15 -8.30 12.81
N THR A 205 9.28 -8.38 11.83
CA THR A 205 8.47 -7.26 11.31
C THR A 205 7.10 -7.20 11.95
N ARG A 206 6.53 -6.00 12.01
CA ARG A 206 5.13 -5.75 12.35
C ARG A 206 4.46 -5.00 11.22
N GLY A 207 3.27 -5.49 10.82
CA GLY A 207 2.53 -4.95 9.68
C GLY A 207 3.08 -5.40 8.33
N ILE A 208 2.42 -4.95 7.25
CA ILE A 208 2.76 -5.22 5.85
C ILE A 208 2.62 -3.92 5.07
N GLY A 209 3.71 -3.45 4.51
CA GLY A 209 3.78 -2.19 3.75
C GLY A 209 4.56 -1.10 4.48
N HIS A 210 4.44 0.11 3.97
CA HIS A 210 5.19 1.29 4.43
C HIS A 210 4.50 2.07 5.58
N GLY A 211 3.26 1.71 5.95
CA GLY A 211 2.53 2.29 7.07
C GLY A 211 1.93 3.68 6.84
N LEU A 212 2.05 4.28 5.65
CA LEU A 212 1.54 5.61 5.36
C LEU A 212 0.14 5.55 4.73
N GLY A 213 -0.77 6.44 5.12
CA GLY A 213 -2.10 6.60 4.55
C GLY A 213 -3.12 5.57 5.05
N LEU A 214 -4.00 5.08 4.17
CA LEU A 214 -5.05 4.13 4.52
C LEU A 214 -4.49 2.76 4.90
N SER A 215 -4.97 2.17 6.02
CA SER A 215 -4.82 0.73 6.25
C SER A 215 -5.94 -0.04 5.54
N GLN A 216 -5.58 -0.83 4.54
CA GLN A 216 -6.54 -1.67 3.82
C GLN A 216 -7.19 -2.72 4.73
N TYR A 217 -6.44 -3.27 5.68
CA TYR A 217 -6.97 -4.27 6.62
C TYR A 217 -7.99 -3.62 7.57
N THR A 218 -7.66 -2.49 8.20
CA THR A 218 -8.62 -1.75 9.04
C THR A 218 -9.89 -1.39 8.26
N ALA A 219 -9.76 -0.88 7.03
CA ALA A 219 -10.92 -0.58 6.18
C ALA A 219 -11.79 -1.82 5.93
N ASN A 220 -11.18 -2.97 5.68
CA ASN A 220 -11.90 -4.22 5.50
C ASN A 220 -12.62 -4.70 6.78
N GLU A 221 -11.97 -4.61 7.94
CA GLU A 221 -12.61 -5.00 9.20
C GLU A 221 -13.75 -4.04 9.57
N MET A 222 -13.60 -2.73 9.32
CA MET A 222 -14.68 -1.75 9.49
C MET A 222 -15.86 -2.05 8.55
N ALA A 223 -15.60 -2.43 7.30
CA ALA A 223 -16.64 -2.80 6.34
C ALA A 223 -17.42 -4.05 6.79
N LYS A 224 -16.78 -5.02 7.46
CA LYS A 224 -17.48 -6.16 8.09
C LYS A 224 -18.40 -5.74 9.23
N GLU A 225 -18.14 -4.60 9.86
CA GLU A 225 -18.97 -3.98 10.87
C GLU A 225 -20.02 -3.03 10.27
N GLU A 226 -20.32 -3.18 8.97
CA GLU A 226 -21.30 -2.38 8.22
C GLU A 226 -20.95 -0.87 8.10
N LYS A 227 -19.67 -0.52 8.28
CA LYS A 227 -19.18 0.83 8.00
C LYS A 227 -19.12 1.08 6.50
N THR A 228 -19.46 2.29 6.11
CA THR A 228 -19.50 2.71 4.71
C THR A 228 -18.18 3.32 4.26
N THR A 229 -18.04 3.50 2.96
CA THR A 229 -16.88 4.14 2.32
C THR A 229 -16.62 5.56 2.85
N GLU A 230 -17.64 6.27 3.35
CA GLU A 230 -17.55 7.65 3.85
C GLU A 230 -17.05 7.72 5.31
N GLU A 231 -17.17 6.64 6.10
CA GLU A 231 -16.73 6.54 7.48
C GLU A 231 -15.24 6.19 7.61
#